data_c17d7cbfb6f21f7163f80ec824af7fdc
#
_entry.id   c17d7cbfb6f21f7163f80ec824af7fdc
#
_cell.length_a   1.000
_cell.length_b   1.000
_cell.length_c   1.000
_cell.angle_alpha   90.00
_cell.angle_beta   90.00
_cell.angle_gamma   90.00
#
_symmetry.space_group_name_H-M   'P 1'
#
loop_
_entity.id
_entity.type
_entity.pdbx_description
1 polymer ?
#
loop_
_entity_poly.entity_id
_entity_poly.type
_entity_poly.pdbx_seq_one_letter_code
_entity_poly.pdbx_strand_id
1 'polypeptide(L)'
;MKIGILTQPLHTNYGGLLQAFALQTVLKRMGHTVLTVDWAHDNSYMQWVIDCCKASIHRLMLHPAQFPLLPYKVKYMRRFTDSFIASYIAITESMHRISAKKLEKYGFDAYVVGSDQVWRLAYNAH
;
A
#
# COMPACT_ATOMS: atom_id res chain seq x y z
N MET A 1 4.71 -22.81 -6.70
CA MET A 1 4.78 -22.16 -5.38
C MET A 1 3.75 -21.05 -5.34
N LYS A 2 3.23 -20.77 -4.15
CA LYS A 2 2.35 -19.62 -3.91
C LYS A 2 3.15 -18.47 -3.29
N ILE A 3 3.24 -17.35 -3.99
CA ILE A 3 4.14 -16.24 -3.63
C ILE A 3 3.32 -15.01 -3.25
N GLY A 4 3.66 -14.42 -2.11
CA GLY A 4 3.14 -13.13 -1.67
C GLY A 4 4.10 -12.01 -2.04
N ILE A 5 3.64 -10.99 -2.78
CA ILE A 5 4.44 -9.78 -3.04
C ILE A 5 4.13 -8.75 -1.96
N LEU A 6 5.15 -8.33 -1.24
CA LEU A 6 5.11 -7.22 -0.28
C LEU A 6 5.67 -5.97 -0.97
N THR A 7 4.85 -4.95 -1.14
CA THR A 7 5.22 -3.69 -1.79
C THR A 7 4.62 -2.50 -1.05
N GLN A 8 4.91 -1.31 -1.51
CA GLN A 8 4.23 -0.11 -1.02
C GLN A 8 2.73 -0.15 -1.32
N PRO A 9 1.91 0.64 -0.59
CA PRO A 9 0.48 0.77 -0.92
C PRO A 9 0.26 1.12 -2.38
N LEU A 10 -0.62 0.37 -3.05
CA LEU A 10 -0.81 0.42 -4.51
C LEU A 10 -1.62 1.65 -5.01
N HIS A 11 -1.96 2.59 -4.15
CA HIS A 11 -3.09 3.48 -4.44
C HIS A 11 -2.77 4.76 -5.22
N THR A 12 -1.64 5.41 -4.97
CA THR A 12 -1.33 6.74 -5.53
C THR A 12 -0.01 6.83 -6.28
N ASN A 13 0.85 5.85 -6.10
CA ASN A 13 2.16 5.80 -6.74
C ASN A 13 2.11 4.94 -8.01
N TYR A 14 1.98 5.58 -9.17
CA TYR A 14 1.95 4.88 -10.47
C TYR A 14 3.19 4.01 -10.73
N GLY A 15 4.38 4.49 -10.33
CA GLY A 15 5.61 3.73 -10.48
C GLY A 15 5.58 2.43 -9.68
N GLY A 16 5.20 2.51 -8.41
CA GLY A 16 5.05 1.34 -7.54
C GLY A 16 3.98 0.37 -8.03
N LEU A 17 2.88 0.89 -8.58
CA LEU A 17 1.81 0.10 -9.16
C LEU A 17 2.29 -0.71 -10.38
N LEU A 18 3.00 -0.07 -11.31
CA LEU A 18 3.54 -0.72 -12.49
C LEU A 18 4.63 -1.73 -12.13
N GLN A 19 5.47 -1.45 -11.13
CA GLN A 19 6.46 -2.40 -10.62
C GLN A 19 5.79 -3.65 -10.03
N ALA A 20 4.73 -3.48 -9.23
CA ALA A 20 3.98 -4.60 -8.65
C ALA A 20 3.34 -5.45 -9.76
N PHE A 21 2.73 -4.82 -10.76
CA PHE A 21 2.15 -5.49 -11.92
C PHE A 21 3.20 -6.27 -12.72
N ALA A 22 4.34 -5.65 -13.03
CA ALA A 22 5.43 -6.29 -13.77
C ALA A 22 6.00 -7.49 -13.02
N LEU A 23 6.30 -7.32 -11.73
CA LEU A 23 6.81 -8.40 -10.88
C LEU A 23 5.82 -9.57 -10.79
N GLN A 24 4.53 -9.27 -10.55
CA GLN A 24 3.50 -10.30 -10.52
C GLN A 24 3.39 -11.04 -11.86
N THR A 25 3.50 -10.31 -12.98
CA THR A 25 3.43 -10.89 -14.31
C THR A 25 4.61 -11.83 -14.59
N VAL A 26 5.83 -11.41 -14.22
CA VAL A 26 7.02 -12.25 -14.38
C VAL A 26 6.91 -13.54 -13.56
N LEU A 27 6.56 -13.44 -12.29
CA LEU A 27 6.42 -14.59 -11.42
C LEU A 27 5.30 -15.55 -11.87
N LYS A 28 4.19 -15.02 -12.39
CA LYS A 28 3.12 -15.84 -12.99
C LYS A 28 3.61 -16.56 -14.25
N ARG A 29 4.39 -15.91 -15.12
CA ARG A 29 5.00 -16.54 -16.31
C ARG A 29 6.00 -17.65 -15.95
N MET A 30 6.64 -17.56 -14.79
CA MET A 30 7.50 -18.61 -14.22
C MET A 30 6.71 -19.80 -13.65
N GLY A 31 5.38 -19.78 -13.72
CA GLY A 31 4.52 -20.88 -13.25
C GLY A 31 4.14 -20.80 -11.77
N HIS A 32 4.25 -19.63 -11.14
CA HIS A 32 3.89 -19.44 -9.74
C HIS A 32 2.47 -18.88 -9.60
N THR A 33 1.78 -19.24 -8.52
CA THR A 33 0.56 -18.55 -8.08
C THR A 33 0.95 -17.34 -7.25
N VAL A 34 0.56 -16.13 -7.68
CA VAL A 34 1.06 -14.89 -7.07
C VAL A 34 -0.06 -13.97 -6.66
N LEU A 35 0.01 -13.45 -5.44
CA LEU A 35 -0.86 -12.40 -4.93
C LEU A 35 0.00 -11.25 -4.40
N THR A 36 -0.40 -10.02 -4.70
CA THR A 36 0.18 -8.83 -4.07
C THR A 36 -0.58 -8.53 -2.80
N VAL A 37 0.14 -8.36 -1.70
CA VAL A 37 -0.48 -8.02 -0.40
C VAL A 37 -0.99 -6.59 -0.47
N ASP A 38 -2.31 -6.45 -0.37
CA ASP A 38 -2.94 -5.14 -0.32
C ASP A 38 -3.00 -4.64 1.11
N TRP A 39 -2.27 -3.55 1.36
CA TRP A 39 -2.32 -2.83 2.62
C TRP A 39 -2.39 -1.34 2.37
N ALA A 40 -3.17 -0.66 3.15
CA ALA A 40 -3.37 0.77 3.00
C ALA A 40 -3.59 1.42 4.37
N HIS A 41 -3.13 2.66 4.49
CA HIS A 41 -3.52 3.48 5.63
C HIS A 41 -5.02 3.71 5.63
N ASP A 42 -5.59 3.78 6.83
CA ASP A 42 -6.99 4.14 7.01
C ASP A 42 -7.21 5.57 6.50
N ASN A 43 -7.93 5.69 5.38
CA ASN A 43 -8.34 6.97 4.79
C ASN A 43 -9.71 7.41 5.31
N SER A 44 -10.12 6.94 6.49
CA SER A 44 -11.38 7.37 7.09
C SER A 44 -11.34 8.86 7.43
N TYR A 45 -12.50 9.50 7.42
CA TYR A 45 -12.63 10.91 7.81
C TYR A 45 -12.15 11.13 9.26
N MET A 46 -12.39 10.18 10.15
CA MET A 46 -11.94 10.24 11.54
C MET A 46 -10.41 10.25 11.64
N GLN A 47 -9.73 9.37 10.88
CA GLN A 47 -8.26 9.35 10.85
C GLN A 47 -7.71 10.66 10.29
N TRP A 48 -8.32 11.19 9.24
CA TRP A 48 -7.96 12.49 8.69
C TRP A 48 -8.06 13.63 9.72
N VAL A 49 -9.12 13.68 10.54
CA VAL A 49 -9.26 14.66 11.62
C VAL A 49 -8.12 14.53 12.65
N ILE A 50 -7.82 13.29 13.06
CA ILE A 50 -6.71 13.02 13.99
C ILE A 50 -5.37 13.52 13.42
N ASP A 51 -5.11 13.25 12.15
CA ASP A 51 -3.87 13.65 11.48
C ASP A 51 -3.79 15.18 11.30
N CYS A 52 -4.91 15.85 11.04
CA CYS A 52 -4.99 17.31 11.04
C CYS A 52 -4.67 17.90 12.44
N CYS A 53 -5.19 17.30 13.50
CA CYS A 53 -4.90 17.73 14.86
C CYS A 53 -3.40 17.56 15.19
N LYS A 54 -2.81 16.42 14.84
CA LYS A 54 -1.37 16.18 15.02
C LYS A 54 -0.53 17.18 14.22
N ALA A 55 -0.87 17.44 12.96
CA ALA A 55 -0.18 18.40 12.12
C ALA A 55 -0.25 19.82 12.70
N SER A 56 -1.39 20.21 13.26
CA SER A 56 -1.59 21.51 13.91
C SER A 56 -0.71 21.66 15.14
N ILE A 57 -0.62 20.64 15.99
CA ILE A 57 0.25 20.62 17.17
C ILE A 57 1.73 20.70 16.75
N HIS A 58 2.14 19.93 15.75
CA HIS A 58 3.50 19.96 15.22
C HIS A 58 3.88 21.34 14.67
N ARG A 59 2.95 22.01 13.99
CA ARG A 59 3.16 23.36 13.47
C ARG A 59 3.29 24.39 14.59
N LEU A 60 2.54 24.23 15.67
CA LEU A 60 2.66 25.09 16.85
C LEU A 60 4.03 24.95 17.52
N MET A 61 4.67 23.79 17.43
CA MET A 61 6.02 23.51 17.93
C MET A 61 7.14 23.93 16.95
N LEU A 62 6.85 24.79 15.97
CA LEU A 62 7.80 25.30 14.95
C LEU A 62 8.42 24.23 14.04
N HIS A 63 7.76 23.06 13.90
CA HIS A 63 8.19 22.03 12.98
C HIS A 63 7.41 22.11 11.66
N PRO A 64 8.05 21.91 10.49
CA PRO A 64 7.33 21.88 9.22
C PRO A 64 6.41 20.66 9.20
N ALA A 65 5.11 20.90 9.18
CA ALA A 65 4.10 19.86 9.08
C ALA A 65 3.28 20.03 7.81
N GLN A 66 3.09 18.95 7.07
CA GLN A 66 2.19 18.90 5.92
C GLN A 66 0.81 18.45 6.40
N PHE A 67 -0.23 19.18 5.98
CA PHE A 67 -1.61 18.76 6.24
C PHE A 67 -2.01 17.61 5.31
N PRO A 68 -2.69 16.60 5.84
CA PRO A 68 -3.14 15.47 5.03
C PRO A 68 -4.20 15.92 4.01
N LEU A 69 -4.19 15.28 2.84
CA LEU A 69 -5.19 15.52 1.80
C LEU A 69 -6.58 15.09 2.29
N LEU A 70 -7.59 15.85 1.92
CA LEU A 70 -8.98 15.51 2.20
C LEU A 70 -9.34 14.13 1.61
N PRO A 71 -10.08 13.27 2.33
CA PRO A 71 -10.40 11.90 1.89
C PRO A 71 -11.06 11.84 0.51
N TYR A 72 -11.93 12.79 0.16
CA TYR A 72 -12.57 12.82 -1.16
C TYR A 72 -11.57 13.09 -2.31
N LYS A 73 -10.51 13.90 -2.05
CA LYS A 73 -9.45 14.14 -3.05
C LYS A 73 -8.63 12.88 -3.27
N VAL A 74 -8.31 12.16 -2.20
CA VAL A 74 -7.62 10.87 -2.29
C VAL A 74 -8.46 9.88 -3.10
N LYS A 75 -9.76 9.76 -2.82
CA LYS A 75 -10.68 8.90 -3.57
C LYS A 75 -10.74 9.29 -5.05
N TYR A 76 -10.80 10.59 -5.37
CA TYR A 76 -10.79 11.06 -6.74
C TYR A 76 -9.50 10.73 -7.49
N MET A 77 -8.35 10.89 -6.84
CA MET A 77 -7.04 10.55 -7.41
C MET A 77 -6.90 9.04 -7.67
N ARG A 78 -7.49 8.21 -6.82
CA ARG A 78 -7.42 6.74 -6.89
C ARG A 78 -8.32 6.11 -7.96
N ARG A 79 -9.30 6.82 -8.48
CA ARG A 79 -10.31 6.24 -9.37
C ARG A 79 -9.75 5.44 -10.56
N PHE A 80 -8.65 5.91 -11.14
CA PHE A 80 -8.01 5.22 -12.27
C PHE A 80 -7.07 4.10 -11.81
N THR A 81 -6.35 4.31 -10.71
CA THR A 81 -5.48 3.28 -10.13
C THR A 81 -6.29 2.11 -9.58
N ASP A 82 -7.41 2.38 -8.92
CA ASP A 82 -8.30 1.34 -8.40
C ASP A 82 -8.87 0.47 -9.53
N SER A 83 -9.27 1.08 -10.66
CA SER A 83 -9.71 0.33 -11.85
C SER A 83 -8.60 -0.54 -12.43
N PHE A 84 -7.38 -0.03 -12.52
CA PHE A 84 -6.23 -0.79 -12.99
C PHE A 84 -5.90 -1.96 -12.05
N ILE A 85 -5.87 -1.73 -10.75
CA ILE A 85 -5.62 -2.76 -9.75
C ILE A 85 -6.65 -3.88 -9.88
N ALA A 86 -7.94 -3.54 -9.90
CA ALA A 86 -9.02 -4.51 -10.02
C ALA A 86 -8.95 -5.36 -11.29
N SER A 87 -8.44 -4.78 -12.40
CA SER A 87 -8.38 -5.46 -13.71
C SER A 87 -7.13 -6.30 -13.90
N TYR A 88 -6.00 -5.89 -13.34
CA TYR A 88 -4.69 -6.45 -13.75
C TYR A 88 -3.85 -7.02 -12.61
N ILE A 89 -4.13 -6.69 -11.35
CA ILE A 89 -3.32 -7.14 -10.22
C ILE A 89 -4.16 -8.05 -9.32
N ALA A 90 -3.73 -9.29 -9.14
CA ALA A 90 -4.32 -10.17 -8.15
C ALA A 90 -3.83 -9.74 -6.76
N ILE A 91 -4.74 -9.30 -5.90
CA ILE A 91 -4.45 -8.79 -4.56
C ILE A 91 -5.06 -9.67 -3.48
N THR A 92 -4.55 -9.57 -2.26
CA THR A 92 -5.19 -10.10 -1.07
C THR A 92 -6.38 -9.24 -0.66
N GLU A 93 -7.15 -9.66 0.34
CA GLU A 93 -8.06 -8.73 1.02
C GLU A 93 -7.26 -7.55 1.59
N SER A 94 -7.85 -6.35 1.51
CA SER A 94 -7.22 -5.14 2.04
C SER A 94 -7.06 -5.20 3.57
N MET A 95 -5.92 -4.79 4.06
CA MET A 95 -5.63 -4.77 5.50
C MET A 95 -4.94 -3.47 5.91
N HIS A 96 -5.33 -2.90 7.06
CA HIS A 96 -4.73 -1.66 7.57
C HIS A 96 -3.28 -1.83 8.02
N ARG A 97 -2.92 -3.03 8.48
CA ARG A 97 -1.55 -3.38 8.88
C ARG A 97 -1.23 -4.79 8.42
N ILE A 98 -0.02 -4.96 7.92
CA ILE A 98 0.52 -6.29 7.61
C ILE A 98 0.69 -7.04 8.93
N SER A 99 0.10 -8.22 9.02
CA SER A 99 0.20 -9.11 10.18
C SER A 99 0.45 -10.52 9.72
N ALA A 100 1.44 -11.19 10.32
CA ALA A 100 1.75 -12.59 10.03
C ALA A 100 0.49 -13.48 10.13
N LYS A 101 -0.29 -13.31 11.22
CA LYS A 101 -1.55 -14.05 11.44
C LYS A 101 -2.57 -13.87 10.31
N LYS A 102 -2.66 -12.66 9.73
CA LYS A 102 -3.57 -12.40 8.60
C LYS A 102 -3.05 -12.99 7.29
N LEU A 103 -1.75 -13.13 7.15
CA LEU A 103 -1.12 -13.69 5.95
C LEU A 103 -1.10 -15.21 5.96
N GLU A 104 -1.10 -15.85 7.13
CA GLU A 104 -1.15 -17.31 7.29
C GLU A 104 -2.32 -17.96 6.52
N LYS A 105 -3.50 -17.30 6.49
CA LYS A 105 -4.68 -17.81 5.77
C LYS A 105 -4.47 -17.99 4.27
N TYR A 106 -3.48 -17.29 3.69
CA TYR A 106 -3.16 -17.39 2.27
C TYR A 106 -2.22 -18.54 1.96
N GLY A 107 -1.50 -19.11 2.95
CA GLY A 107 -0.57 -20.21 2.76
C GLY A 107 0.49 -19.89 1.72
N PHE A 108 1.17 -18.76 1.86
CA PHE A 108 2.29 -18.42 0.99
C PHE A 108 3.52 -19.26 1.31
N ASP A 109 4.12 -19.83 0.26
CA ASP A 109 5.38 -20.59 0.37
C ASP A 109 6.60 -19.65 0.48
N ALA A 110 6.49 -18.46 -0.12
CA ALA A 110 7.55 -17.44 -0.13
C ALA A 110 6.98 -16.04 -0.21
N TYR A 111 7.78 -15.07 0.21
CA TYR A 111 7.51 -13.65 0.05
C TYR A 111 8.59 -13.00 -0.79
N VAL A 112 8.17 -12.15 -1.73
CA VAL A 112 9.07 -11.28 -2.49
C VAL A 112 8.77 -9.84 -2.11
N VAL A 113 9.80 -9.15 -1.63
CA VAL A 113 9.69 -7.74 -1.29
C VAL A 113 10.04 -6.93 -2.53
N GLY A 114 9.06 -6.20 -3.06
CA GLY A 114 9.21 -5.40 -4.27
C GLY A 114 9.27 -3.92 -3.96
N SER A 115 9.99 -3.15 -4.82
CA SER A 115 10.31 -1.73 -4.69
C SER A 115 11.47 -1.44 -3.72
N ASP A 116 12.42 -0.64 -4.17
CA ASP A 116 13.55 -0.10 -3.40
C ASP A 116 13.09 0.76 -2.22
N GLN A 117 11.94 1.39 -2.35
CA GLN A 117 11.34 2.29 -1.35
C GLN A 117 10.93 1.55 -0.07
N VAL A 118 10.67 0.25 -0.12
CA VAL A 118 10.29 -0.56 1.05
C VAL A 118 11.42 -0.59 2.11
N TRP A 119 12.67 -0.38 1.70
CA TRP A 119 13.83 -0.36 2.57
C TRP A 119 14.13 0.99 3.20
N ARG A 120 13.43 2.06 2.81
CA ARG A 120 13.63 3.40 3.38
C ARG A 120 12.89 3.53 4.70
N LEU A 121 13.63 3.79 5.79
CA LEU A 121 13.07 3.99 7.13
C LEU A 121 12.00 5.09 7.17
N ALA A 122 12.14 6.15 6.37
CA ALA A 122 11.18 7.24 6.29
C ALA A 122 9.77 6.80 5.84
N TYR A 123 9.65 5.68 5.14
CA TYR A 123 8.35 5.15 4.69
C TYR A 123 7.80 4.04 5.60
N ASN A 124 8.63 3.48 6.50
CA ASN A 124 8.26 2.37 7.37
C ASN A 124 8.12 2.78 8.85
N ALA A 125 8.37 4.04 9.18
CA ALA A 125 8.25 4.59 10.54
C ALA A 125 6.79 5.00 10.83
N HIS A 126 5.92 3.98 10.99
CA HIS A 126 4.54 4.21 11.46
C HIS A 126 4.10 3.11 12.44
#